data_7b717db7896d6c81efa6c643cb006d99
#
_entry.id   7b717db7896d6c81efa6c643cb006d99
#
_cell.length_a   1.000
_cell.length_b   1.000
_cell.length_c   1.000
_cell.angle_alpha   90.00
_cell.angle_beta   90.00
_cell.angle_gamma   90.00
#
_symmetry.space_group_name_H-M   'P 1'
#
loop_
_entity.id
_entity.type
_entity.pdbx_description
1 polymer ?
#
loop_
_entity_poly.entity_id
_entity_poly.type
_entity_poly.pdbx_seq_one_letter_code
_entity_poly.pdbx_strand_id
1 'polypeptide(L)'
;YMAPMVHWPEVMVTHESSEKILFSADGFGKFGALDYEDPEGWACEARRYYFNIVGKYGAPVQALLKKAAGLDIRTICPLHGPVLNENLGYYIGLYDTWSSYKPEDKGVLVAYASIHGNTAKAAQKFAEMLRAKGVEKVSVMDLSRDDMAEVVEDAFRYDRMVLAAASYDGGVFPCMQDFLHHLQSKAFQNRTVGIIENGTWGPTAGRTMKGILETMKNITIVEPMVTICSTMKESDLPAMEALADVIANA
;
A
#
# COMPACT_ATOMS: atom_id res chain seq x y z
N TYR A 1 23.83 6.16 -17.32
CA TYR A 1 24.02 5.62 -15.96
C TYR A 1 23.29 4.29 -15.84
N MET A 2 23.97 3.26 -15.33
CA MET A 2 23.33 1.99 -15.02
C MET A 2 22.35 2.18 -13.86
N ALA A 3 21.12 1.69 -14.04
CA ALA A 3 20.03 1.72 -13.08
C ALA A 3 19.38 0.33 -12.92
N PRO A 4 20.19 -0.71 -12.58
CA PRO A 4 19.71 -2.08 -12.56
C PRO A 4 18.51 -2.23 -11.65
N MET A 5 17.53 -3.04 -12.08
CA MET A 5 16.27 -3.30 -11.36
C MET A 5 15.30 -2.11 -11.24
N VAL A 6 15.48 -1.06 -12.04
CA VAL A 6 14.50 0.02 -12.19
C VAL A 6 13.90 0.02 -13.62
N HIS A 7 13.09 -1.00 -14.13
CA HIS A 7 12.85 -2.18 -13.26
C HIS A 7 13.53 -3.47 -13.79
N TRP A 8 14.17 -3.47 -14.94
CA TRP A 8 14.90 -4.63 -15.49
C TRP A 8 16.37 -4.65 -15.03
N PRO A 9 17.04 -5.85 -15.03
CA PRO A 9 18.43 -5.95 -14.57
C PRO A 9 19.43 -5.08 -15.33
N GLU A 10 19.22 -4.88 -16.63
CA GLU A 10 20.11 -4.16 -17.54
C GLU A 10 19.71 -2.72 -17.84
N VAL A 11 18.75 -2.16 -17.11
CA VAL A 11 18.26 -0.80 -17.35
C VAL A 11 19.36 0.25 -17.22
N MET A 12 19.36 1.17 -18.16
CA MET A 12 20.15 2.39 -18.14
C MET A 12 19.24 3.62 -18.21
N VAL A 13 19.62 4.67 -17.52
CA VAL A 13 19.07 6.01 -17.70
C VAL A 13 20.10 6.88 -18.40
N THR A 14 19.63 7.79 -19.24
CA THR A 14 20.50 8.69 -20.00
C THR A 14 20.27 10.13 -19.56
N HIS A 15 21.34 10.84 -19.20
CA HIS A 15 21.30 12.27 -18.95
C HIS A 15 21.95 13.02 -20.13
N GLU A 16 21.15 13.84 -20.79
CA GLU A 16 21.63 14.78 -21.80
C GLU A 16 21.95 16.11 -21.10
N SER A 17 23.22 16.50 -21.14
CA SER A 17 23.71 17.59 -20.27
C SER A 17 23.51 18.99 -20.86
N SER A 18 23.31 19.13 -22.17
CA SER A 18 23.15 20.44 -22.84
C SER A 18 21.76 21.02 -22.56
N GLU A 19 20.73 20.21 -22.70
CA GLU A 19 19.34 20.56 -22.45
C GLU A 19 18.85 20.13 -21.07
N LYS A 20 19.70 19.38 -20.32
CA LYS A 20 19.42 18.92 -18.94
C LYS A 20 18.24 17.96 -18.84
N ILE A 21 18.18 17.03 -19.79
CA ILE A 21 17.09 16.05 -19.90
C ILE A 21 17.57 14.72 -19.31
N LEU A 22 16.73 14.13 -18.45
CA LEU A 22 16.87 12.76 -17.97
C LEU A 22 15.86 11.85 -18.67
N PHE A 23 16.33 10.95 -19.52
CA PHE A 23 15.56 9.82 -20.04
C PHE A 23 15.62 8.71 -19.00
N SER A 24 14.55 8.57 -18.22
CA SER A 24 14.54 7.82 -16.96
C SER A 24 14.12 6.36 -17.11
N ALA A 25 13.96 5.84 -18.34
CA ALA A 25 13.38 4.53 -18.60
C ALA A 25 12.00 4.42 -17.89
N ASP A 26 11.77 3.37 -17.12
CA ASP A 26 10.51 3.21 -16.36
C ASP A 26 10.45 4.05 -15.08
N GLY A 27 11.55 4.64 -14.67
CA GLY A 27 11.59 5.56 -13.53
C GLY A 27 10.72 6.80 -13.77
N PHE A 28 9.92 7.18 -12.77
CA PHE A 28 8.95 8.28 -12.82
C PHE A 28 7.77 8.05 -13.78
N GLY A 29 7.56 6.80 -14.22
CA GLY A 29 6.41 6.42 -15.02
C GLY A 29 5.11 6.36 -14.23
N LYS A 30 3.99 6.36 -14.95
CA LYS A 30 2.65 6.13 -14.39
C LYS A 30 1.78 5.34 -15.36
N PHE A 31 0.72 4.71 -14.86
CA PHE A 31 -0.35 4.16 -15.68
C PHE A 31 -1.24 5.26 -16.24
N GLY A 32 -2.13 4.89 -17.14
CA GLY A 32 -3.14 5.74 -17.75
C GLY A 32 -2.71 6.38 -19.07
N ALA A 33 -3.71 6.84 -19.82
CA ALA A 33 -3.53 7.54 -21.08
C ALA A 33 -3.21 9.03 -20.84
N LEU A 34 -2.50 9.66 -21.78
CA LEU A 34 -2.10 11.06 -21.65
C LEU A 34 -3.26 12.06 -21.84
N ASP A 35 -4.35 11.61 -22.44
CA ASP A 35 -5.57 12.38 -22.69
C ASP A 35 -6.64 12.19 -21.58
N TYR A 36 -6.30 11.48 -20.52
CA TYR A 36 -7.13 11.30 -19.32
C TYR A 36 -6.49 11.99 -18.12
N GLU A 37 -7.19 12.94 -17.53
CA GLU A 37 -6.79 13.55 -16.27
C GLU A 37 -7.25 12.67 -15.10
N ASP A 38 -6.28 12.22 -14.31
CA ASP A 38 -6.54 11.51 -13.08
C ASP A 38 -7.08 12.49 -12.03
N PRO A 39 -8.28 12.27 -11.47
CA PRO A 39 -8.86 13.16 -10.45
C PRO A 39 -8.00 13.31 -9.20
N GLU A 40 -7.19 12.29 -8.86
CA GLU A 40 -6.24 12.32 -7.74
C GLU A 40 -4.85 12.84 -8.14
N GLY A 41 -4.67 13.20 -9.43
CA GLY A 41 -3.42 13.71 -9.96
C GLY A 41 -2.39 12.61 -10.27
N TRP A 42 -1.18 13.05 -10.63
CA TRP A 42 -0.11 12.16 -11.08
C TRP A 42 0.26 11.06 -10.07
N ALA A 43 0.21 11.38 -8.78
CA ALA A 43 0.74 10.50 -7.72
C ALA A 43 -0.04 9.18 -7.59
N CYS A 44 -1.35 9.16 -7.81
CA CYS A 44 -2.18 7.96 -7.70
C CYS A 44 -1.68 6.87 -8.65
N GLU A 45 -1.76 7.08 -9.93
CA GLU A 45 -1.35 6.11 -10.94
C GLU A 45 0.16 5.86 -10.98
N ALA A 46 0.98 6.84 -10.58
CA ALA A 46 2.43 6.66 -10.46
C ALA A 46 2.80 5.78 -9.26
N ARG A 47 2.11 5.90 -8.13
CA ARG A 47 2.29 5.05 -6.94
C ARG A 47 1.84 3.62 -7.25
N ARG A 48 0.67 3.48 -7.92
CA ARG A 48 0.16 2.19 -8.38
C ARG A 48 1.17 1.52 -9.33
N TYR A 49 1.71 2.26 -10.30
CA TYR A 49 2.78 1.79 -11.18
C TYR A 49 4.01 1.38 -10.38
N TYR A 50 4.52 2.26 -9.51
CA TYR A 50 5.74 2.03 -8.74
C TYR A 50 5.65 0.75 -7.89
N PHE A 51 4.64 0.63 -7.02
CA PHE A 51 4.56 -0.51 -6.10
C PHE A 51 4.24 -1.83 -6.80
N ASN A 52 3.52 -1.81 -7.92
CA ASN A 52 3.24 -3.05 -8.64
C ASN A 52 4.38 -3.50 -9.55
N ILE A 53 5.21 -2.60 -10.07
CA ILE A 53 6.27 -2.91 -11.02
C ILE A 53 7.66 -2.87 -10.35
N VAL A 54 7.98 -1.80 -9.62
CA VAL A 54 9.31 -1.56 -9.04
C VAL A 54 9.41 -1.98 -7.57
N GLY A 55 8.33 -1.93 -6.82
CA GLY A 55 8.13 -2.07 -5.38
C GLY A 55 9.24 -2.67 -4.52
N LYS A 56 9.67 -3.93 -4.80
CA LYS A 56 10.71 -4.61 -4.00
C LYS A 56 12.14 -4.06 -4.21
N TYR A 57 12.35 -3.20 -5.21
CA TYR A 57 13.66 -2.68 -5.60
C TYR A 57 13.96 -1.29 -5.03
N GLY A 58 13.48 -0.98 -3.83
CA GLY A 58 13.70 0.31 -3.18
C GLY A 58 15.18 0.70 -3.08
N ALA A 59 16.09 -0.22 -2.70
CA ALA A 59 17.51 0.07 -2.62
C ALA A 59 18.15 0.44 -3.98
N PRO A 60 17.90 -0.27 -5.10
CA PRO A 60 18.28 0.20 -6.45
C PRO A 60 17.76 1.59 -6.79
N VAL A 61 16.51 1.91 -6.48
CA VAL A 61 15.94 3.25 -6.73
C VAL A 61 16.65 4.31 -5.88
N GLN A 62 16.90 4.05 -4.60
CA GLN A 62 17.68 4.96 -3.74
C GLN A 62 19.10 5.21 -4.28
N ALA A 63 19.76 4.17 -4.81
CA ALA A 63 21.06 4.31 -5.44
C ALA A 63 21.00 5.16 -6.71
N LEU A 64 19.94 5.03 -7.52
CA LEU A 64 19.71 5.87 -8.69
C LEU A 64 19.47 7.34 -8.29
N LEU A 65 18.58 7.60 -7.33
CA LEU A 65 18.30 8.95 -6.82
C LEU A 65 19.58 9.63 -6.31
N LYS A 66 20.41 8.90 -5.58
CA LYS A 66 21.70 9.42 -5.09
C LYS A 66 22.66 9.79 -6.24
N LYS A 67 22.71 8.99 -7.30
CA LYS A 67 23.50 9.33 -8.50
C LYS A 67 22.95 10.56 -9.21
N ALA A 68 21.62 10.64 -9.36
CA ALA A 68 20.94 11.73 -10.04
C ALA A 68 21.01 13.06 -9.28
N ALA A 69 21.17 13.05 -7.96
CA ALA A 69 21.25 14.25 -7.12
C ALA A 69 22.41 15.21 -7.48
N GLY A 70 23.46 14.71 -8.14
CA GLY A 70 24.56 15.51 -8.66
C GLY A 70 24.37 16.04 -10.07
N LEU A 71 23.24 15.77 -10.72
CA LEU A 71 22.96 16.16 -12.09
C LEU A 71 22.04 17.38 -12.13
N ASP A 72 22.32 18.31 -13.06
CA ASP A 72 21.41 19.44 -13.32
C ASP A 72 20.31 18.95 -14.28
N ILE A 73 19.17 18.51 -13.71
CA ILE A 73 18.03 17.97 -14.44
C ILE A 73 16.90 19.01 -14.45
N ARG A 74 16.39 19.34 -15.63
CA ARG A 74 15.23 20.24 -15.82
C ARG A 74 14.01 19.52 -16.39
N THR A 75 14.23 18.39 -17.05
CA THR A 75 13.15 17.61 -17.66
C THR A 75 13.40 16.13 -17.42
N ILE A 76 12.37 15.39 -17.04
CA ILE A 76 12.39 13.93 -16.93
C ILE A 76 11.44 13.37 -17.98
N CYS A 77 11.95 12.48 -18.80
CA CYS A 77 11.22 11.78 -19.87
C CYS A 77 11.14 10.29 -19.54
N PRO A 78 10.06 9.85 -18.86
CA PRO A 78 9.81 8.44 -18.63
C PRO A 78 9.31 7.74 -19.89
N LEU A 79 9.41 6.42 -19.95
CA LEU A 79 8.84 5.61 -21.05
C LEU A 79 7.31 5.50 -20.98
N HIS A 80 6.74 5.67 -19.79
CA HIS A 80 5.30 5.61 -19.52
C HIS A 80 4.83 6.89 -18.80
N GLY A 81 3.75 7.50 -19.25
CA GLY A 81 3.21 8.73 -18.67
C GLY A 81 3.74 10.01 -19.32
N PRO A 82 3.49 11.17 -18.70
CA PRO A 82 3.84 12.46 -19.26
C PRO A 82 5.31 12.82 -19.08
N VAL A 83 5.79 13.73 -19.92
CA VAL A 83 7.06 14.43 -19.68
C VAL A 83 6.91 15.34 -18.46
N LEU A 84 7.87 15.29 -17.54
CA LEU A 84 7.89 16.07 -16.32
C LEU A 84 8.93 17.18 -16.44
N ASN A 85 8.49 18.42 -16.45
CA ASN A 85 9.36 19.60 -16.63
C ASN A 85 9.08 20.72 -15.63
N GLU A 86 8.12 20.52 -14.73
CA GLU A 86 7.77 21.44 -13.66
C GLU A 86 7.78 20.69 -12.32
N ASN A 87 8.08 21.39 -11.26
CA ASN A 87 8.01 20.86 -9.88
C ASN A 87 8.72 19.49 -9.68
N LEU A 88 9.88 19.28 -10.32
CA LEU A 88 10.59 17.99 -10.28
C LEU A 88 10.88 17.50 -8.85
N GLY A 89 11.06 18.43 -7.91
CA GLY A 89 11.25 18.11 -6.50
C GLY A 89 10.10 17.30 -5.89
N TYR A 90 8.86 17.51 -6.35
CA TYR A 90 7.70 16.74 -5.93
C TYR A 90 7.80 15.27 -6.35
N TYR A 91 8.08 15.01 -7.61
CA TYR A 91 8.20 13.64 -8.15
C TYR A 91 9.39 12.89 -7.54
N ILE A 92 10.52 13.57 -7.41
CA ILE A 92 11.74 13.00 -6.80
C ILE A 92 11.48 12.70 -5.32
N GLY A 93 10.79 13.59 -4.59
CA GLY A 93 10.42 13.40 -3.19
C GLY A 93 9.50 12.20 -2.96
N LEU A 94 8.52 11.99 -3.85
CA LEU A 94 7.67 10.80 -3.81
C LEU A 94 8.46 9.50 -4.04
N TYR A 95 9.34 9.49 -5.05
CA TYR A 95 10.21 8.34 -5.31
C TYR A 95 11.16 8.05 -4.14
N ASP A 96 11.68 9.07 -3.45
CA ASP A 96 12.46 8.90 -2.22
C ASP A 96 11.62 8.26 -1.10
N THR A 97 10.41 8.75 -0.91
CA THR A 97 9.46 8.21 0.08
C THR A 97 9.13 6.74 -0.20
N TRP A 98 8.71 6.43 -1.42
CA TRP A 98 8.31 5.08 -1.81
C TRP A 98 9.48 4.08 -1.74
N SER A 99 10.63 4.46 -2.27
CA SER A 99 11.81 3.59 -2.32
C SER A 99 12.51 3.40 -0.97
N SER A 100 12.26 4.28 -0.02
CA SER A 100 12.67 4.11 1.38
C SER A 100 11.60 3.38 2.24
N TYR A 101 10.48 2.97 1.64
CA TYR A 101 9.35 2.31 2.29
C TYR A 101 8.72 3.13 3.43
N LYS A 102 8.86 4.44 3.39
CA LYS A 102 8.14 5.35 4.28
C LYS A 102 6.68 5.47 3.84
N PRO A 103 5.74 5.65 4.77
CA PRO A 103 4.38 6.01 4.39
C PRO A 103 4.37 7.39 3.73
N GLU A 104 3.52 7.57 2.74
CA GLU A 104 3.30 8.85 2.09
C GLU A 104 2.34 9.71 2.91
N ASP A 105 1.29 9.08 3.40
CA ASP A 105 0.21 9.72 4.13
C ASP A 105 -0.01 9.11 5.51
N LYS A 106 -0.42 9.97 6.47
CA LYS A 106 -1.04 9.49 7.70
C LYS A 106 -2.49 9.10 7.39
N GLY A 107 -2.82 7.82 7.62
CA GLY A 107 -4.14 7.30 7.33
C GLY A 107 -4.24 5.82 7.59
N VAL A 108 -5.39 5.24 7.30
CA VAL A 108 -5.66 3.82 7.54
C VAL A 108 -6.29 3.20 6.31
N LEU A 109 -5.67 2.14 5.79
CA LEU A 109 -6.34 1.22 4.87
C LEU A 109 -7.10 0.17 5.69
N VAL A 110 -8.38 0.01 5.47
CA VAL A 110 -9.20 -1.12 5.96
C VAL A 110 -9.45 -2.05 4.79
N ALA A 111 -8.59 -3.06 4.63
CA ALA A 111 -8.73 -4.07 3.59
C ALA A 111 -9.51 -5.28 4.12
N TYR A 112 -10.57 -5.67 3.43
CA TYR A 112 -11.39 -6.79 3.90
C TYR A 112 -11.69 -7.82 2.82
N ALA A 113 -11.95 -9.06 3.30
CA ALA A 113 -12.38 -10.18 2.50
C ALA A 113 -13.59 -10.86 3.14
N SER A 114 -14.74 -10.80 2.49
CA SER A 114 -16.01 -11.24 3.05
C SER A 114 -16.75 -12.21 2.14
N ILE A 115 -17.15 -13.36 2.68
CA ILE A 115 -17.88 -14.40 1.92
C ILE A 115 -19.38 -14.03 1.83
N HIS A 116 -20.00 -13.72 2.97
CA HIS A 116 -21.45 -13.51 3.08
C HIS A 116 -21.84 -12.09 3.54
N GLY A 117 -20.91 -11.14 3.48
CA GLY A 117 -21.17 -9.74 3.86
C GLY A 117 -21.00 -9.42 5.35
N ASN A 118 -20.85 -10.40 6.24
CA ASN A 118 -20.71 -10.14 7.67
C ASN A 118 -19.38 -9.45 8.02
N THR A 119 -18.27 -9.93 7.45
CA THR A 119 -16.95 -9.29 7.63
C THR A 119 -16.94 -7.90 6.99
N ALA A 120 -17.59 -7.73 5.83
CA ALA A 120 -17.73 -6.42 5.18
C ALA A 120 -18.43 -5.40 6.09
N LYS A 121 -19.55 -5.79 6.72
CA LYS A 121 -20.26 -4.92 7.69
C LYS A 121 -19.38 -4.54 8.88
N ALA A 122 -18.59 -5.49 9.39
CA ALA A 122 -17.66 -5.22 10.49
C ALA A 122 -16.53 -4.26 10.05
N ALA A 123 -15.97 -4.45 8.87
CA ALA A 123 -14.93 -3.56 8.31
C ALA A 123 -15.46 -2.13 8.09
N GLN A 124 -16.67 -2.00 7.53
CA GLN A 124 -17.32 -0.70 7.35
C GLN A 124 -17.59 -0.01 8.69
N LYS A 125 -18.12 -0.77 9.67
CA LYS A 125 -18.36 -0.23 11.03
C LYS A 125 -17.04 0.21 11.69
N PHE A 126 -15.98 -0.55 11.52
CA PHE A 126 -14.67 -0.19 12.04
C PHE A 126 -14.13 1.09 11.40
N ALA A 127 -14.30 1.26 10.10
CA ALA A 127 -13.93 2.49 9.40
C ALA A 127 -14.72 3.72 9.89
N GLU A 128 -16.02 3.55 10.21
CA GLU A 128 -16.82 4.61 10.86
C GLU A 128 -16.25 4.99 12.23
N MET A 129 -15.84 3.99 13.04
CA MET A 129 -15.21 4.23 14.34
C MET A 129 -13.90 5.02 14.20
N LEU A 130 -13.04 4.67 13.23
CA LEU A 130 -11.81 5.42 12.96
C LEU A 130 -12.09 6.88 12.58
N ARG A 131 -13.06 7.12 11.70
CA ARG A 131 -13.46 8.48 11.31
C ARG A 131 -14.02 9.26 12.50
N ALA A 132 -14.83 8.62 13.36
CA ALA A 132 -15.35 9.22 14.58
C ALA A 132 -14.24 9.59 15.59
N LYS A 133 -13.10 8.88 15.56
CA LYS A 133 -11.91 9.16 16.36
C LYS A 133 -10.96 10.20 15.70
N GLY A 134 -11.37 10.80 14.59
CA GLY A 134 -10.62 11.87 13.93
C GLY A 134 -9.56 11.42 12.94
N VAL A 135 -9.57 10.15 12.51
CA VAL A 135 -8.69 9.71 11.41
C VAL A 135 -9.22 10.30 10.10
N GLU A 136 -8.49 11.25 9.52
CA GLU A 136 -8.95 12.00 8.35
C GLU A 136 -8.97 11.16 7.06
N LYS A 137 -7.96 10.30 6.87
CA LYS A 137 -7.83 9.44 5.69
C LYS A 137 -8.11 7.99 6.05
N VAL A 138 -9.27 7.49 5.66
CA VAL A 138 -9.68 6.08 5.85
C VAL A 138 -10.19 5.54 4.52
N SER A 139 -9.36 4.71 3.89
CA SER A 139 -9.72 3.92 2.70
C SER A 139 -10.32 2.58 3.12
N VAL A 140 -11.37 2.14 2.44
CA VAL A 140 -12.04 0.85 2.72
C VAL A 140 -12.17 0.07 1.44
N MET A 141 -11.48 -1.07 1.34
CA MET A 141 -11.31 -1.82 0.10
C MET A 141 -11.75 -3.27 0.25
N ASP A 142 -12.58 -3.73 -0.70
CA ASP A 142 -13.05 -5.13 -0.79
C ASP A 142 -12.12 -5.95 -1.69
N LEU A 143 -11.26 -6.75 -1.11
CA LEU A 143 -10.29 -7.60 -1.84
C LEU A 143 -10.92 -8.59 -2.83
N SER A 144 -12.24 -8.80 -2.77
CA SER A 144 -12.94 -9.66 -3.71
C SER A 144 -13.55 -8.91 -4.90
N ARG A 145 -13.49 -7.56 -4.92
CA ARG A 145 -14.17 -6.72 -5.91
C ARG A 145 -13.30 -5.59 -6.45
N ASP A 146 -12.50 -4.97 -5.57
CA ASP A 146 -11.67 -3.83 -5.93
C ASP A 146 -10.38 -4.31 -6.63
N ASP A 147 -9.76 -3.45 -7.41
CA ASP A 147 -8.52 -3.77 -8.09
C ASP A 147 -7.39 -4.03 -7.07
N MET A 148 -6.82 -5.22 -7.11
CA MET A 148 -5.74 -5.63 -6.21
C MET A 148 -4.54 -4.68 -6.29
N ALA A 149 -4.25 -4.09 -7.46
CA ALA A 149 -3.14 -3.16 -7.62
C ALA A 149 -3.38 -1.84 -6.88
N GLU A 150 -4.62 -1.39 -6.78
CA GLU A 150 -5.02 -0.22 -5.98
C GLU A 150 -4.93 -0.51 -4.48
N VAL A 151 -5.41 -1.68 -4.04
CA VAL A 151 -5.32 -2.05 -2.62
C VAL A 151 -3.86 -2.18 -2.17
N VAL A 152 -2.99 -2.72 -3.03
CA VAL A 152 -1.55 -2.79 -2.77
C VAL A 152 -0.95 -1.40 -2.66
N GLU A 153 -1.28 -0.48 -3.58
CA GLU A 153 -0.78 0.89 -3.52
C GLU A 153 -1.19 1.59 -2.22
N ASP A 154 -2.46 1.48 -1.82
CA ASP A 154 -2.98 2.07 -0.58
C ASP A 154 -2.30 1.49 0.68
N ALA A 155 -1.95 0.19 0.67
CA ALA A 155 -1.19 -0.41 1.76
C ALA A 155 0.20 0.24 1.93
N PHE A 156 0.85 0.63 0.84
CA PHE A 156 2.13 1.34 0.89
C PHE A 156 1.97 2.85 1.13
N ARG A 157 0.85 3.43 0.72
CA ARG A 157 0.53 4.86 0.91
C ARG A 157 0.37 5.22 2.37
N TYR A 158 -0.45 4.47 3.10
CA TYR A 158 -0.81 4.79 4.48
C TYR A 158 0.16 4.19 5.50
N ASP A 159 0.27 4.83 6.65
CA ASP A 159 1.11 4.39 7.77
C ASP A 159 0.49 3.24 8.57
N ARG A 160 -0.82 3.04 8.47
CA ARG A 160 -1.58 2.03 9.21
C ARG A 160 -2.49 1.23 8.31
N MET A 161 -2.74 -0.02 8.69
CA MET A 161 -3.64 -0.92 7.97
C MET A 161 -4.45 -1.76 8.95
N VAL A 162 -5.68 -2.07 8.60
CA VAL A 162 -6.51 -3.07 9.29
C VAL A 162 -6.94 -4.13 8.29
N LEU A 163 -6.69 -5.37 8.63
CA LEU A 163 -7.07 -6.54 7.85
C LEU A 163 -8.30 -7.19 8.47
N ALA A 164 -9.38 -7.31 7.71
CA ALA A 164 -10.60 -7.97 8.16
C ALA A 164 -10.96 -9.14 7.24
N ALA A 165 -10.87 -10.38 7.72
CA ALA A 165 -11.09 -11.54 6.87
C ALA A 165 -11.87 -12.67 7.55
N ALA A 166 -12.63 -13.40 6.70
CA ALA A 166 -13.27 -14.64 7.10
C ALA A 166 -12.28 -15.81 7.09
N SER A 167 -12.48 -16.73 8.04
CA SER A 167 -11.80 -18.02 8.05
C SER A 167 -12.32 -18.91 6.91
N TYR A 168 -11.41 -19.60 6.24
CA TYR A 168 -11.73 -20.49 5.12
C TYR A 168 -10.71 -21.63 5.05
N ASP A 169 -11.18 -22.86 4.90
CA ASP A 169 -10.35 -24.07 4.79
C ASP A 169 -9.25 -24.19 5.85
N GLY A 170 -9.55 -23.85 7.10
CA GLY A 170 -8.58 -23.85 8.19
C GLY A 170 -7.52 -22.74 8.14
N GLY A 171 -7.62 -21.81 7.20
CA GLY A 171 -6.76 -20.66 6.98
C GLY A 171 -7.54 -19.34 6.92
N VAL A 172 -7.19 -18.50 5.97
CA VAL A 172 -7.84 -17.21 5.67
C VAL A 172 -8.46 -17.23 4.28
N PHE A 173 -9.50 -16.46 4.04
CA PHE A 173 -10.18 -16.40 2.75
C PHE A 173 -9.20 -16.01 1.62
N PRO A 174 -9.22 -16.73 0.45
CA PRO A 174 -8.15 -16.69 -0.56
C PRO A 174 -7.73 -15.31 -1.05
N CYS A 175 -8.66 -14.38 -1.28
CA CYS A 175 -8.29 -13.03 -1.74
C CYS A 175 -7.49 -12.24 -0.70
N MET A 176 -7.69 -12.45 0.59
CA MET A 176 -6.83 -11.90 1.64
C MET A 176 -5.45 -12.56 1.64
N GLN A 177 -5.38 -13.86 1.42
CA GLN A 177 -4.09 -14.56 1.33
C GLN A 177 -3.29 -14.07 0.13
N ASP A 178 -3.94 -13.86 -1.01
CA ASP A 178 -3.33 -13.33 -2.23
C ASP A 178 -2.80 -11.90 -2.00
N PHE A 179 -3.60 -11.04 -1.39
CA PHE A 179 -3.19 -9.69 -1.00
C PHE A 179 -1.92 -9.71 -0.12
N LEU A 180 -1.91 -10.52 0.93
CA LEU A 180 -0.75 -10.66 1.82
C LEU A 180 0.48 -11.19 1.08
N HIS A 181 0.30 -12.11 0.13
CA HIS A 181 1.39 -12.58 -0.73
C HIS A 181 1.95 -11.47 -1.64
N HIS A 182 1.10 -10.63 -2.20
CA HIS A 182 1.54 -9.43 -2.92
C HIS A 182 2.38 -8.50 -2.04
N LEU A 183 1.92 -8.20 -0.83
CA LEU A 183 2.66 -7.35 0.12
C LEU A 183 4.04 -7.95 0.45
N GLN A 184 4.08 -9.25 0.77
CA GLN A 184 5.32 -9.97 1.07
C GLN A 184 6.30 -9.93 -0.11
N SER A 185 5.82 -10.20 -1.33
CA SER A 185 6.63 -10.23 -2.55
C SER A 185 7.21 -8.85 -2.91
N LYS A 186 6.56 -7.77 -2.47
CA LYS A 186 6.94 -6.37 -2.72
C LYS A 186 7.72 -5.73 -1.58
N ALA A 187 8.16 -6.55 -0.59
CA ALA A 187 8.91 -6.10 0.59
C ALA A 187 8.18 -5.07 1.46
N PHE A 188 6.86 -5.23 1.62
CA PHE A 188 6.06 -4.39 2.52
C PHE A 188 6.65 -4.37 3.92
N GLN A 189 6.77 -3.18 4.51
CA GLN A 189 7.45 -2.98 5.77
C GLN A 189 7.10 -1.66 6.44
N ASN A 190 7.53 -1.49 7.71
CA ASN A 190 7.43 -0.24 8.47
C ASN A 190 5.97 0.25 8.64
N ARG A 191 5.05 -0.64 8.98
CA ARG A 191 3.62 -0.29 9.15
C ARG A 191 3.05 -0.86 10.44
N THR A 192 2.02 -0.18 10.95
CA THR A 192 1.19 -0.67 12.05
C THR A 192 -0.04 -1.37 11.49
N VAL A 193 -0.33 -2.59 11.97
CA VAL A 193 -1.41 -3.43 11.44
C VAL A 193 -2.31 -3.95 12.56
N GLY A 194 -3.63 -3.71 12.42
CA GLY A 194 -4.68 -4.33 13.23
C GLY A 194 -5.33 -5.51 12.50
N ILE A 195 -5.89 -6.45 13.24
CA ILE A 195 -6.51 -7.66 12.70
C ILE A 195 -7.93 -7.84 13.25
N ILE A 196 -8.87 -8.06 12.35
CA ILE A 196 -10.24 -8.48 12.62
C ILE A 196 -10.48 -9.81 11.91
N GLU A 197 -10.76 -10.87 12.65
CA GLU A 197 -11.10 -12.16 12.06
C GLU A 197 -12.57 -12.48 12.20
N ASN A 198 -13.11 -13.27 11.28
CA ASN A 198 -14.47 -13.81 11.38
C ASN A 198 -14.47 -15.32 11.16
N GLY A 199 -15.16 -16.05 12.02
CA GLY A 199 -15.33 -17.49 11.89
C GLY A 199 -16.41 -18.01 12.82
N THR A 200 -17.27 -18.91 12.33
CA THR A 200 -18.48 -19.31 13.08
C THR A 200 -18.16 -20.17 14.30
N TRP A 201 -17.27 -21.18 14.18
CA TRP A 201 -16.98 -22.13 15.25
C TRP A 201 -15.49 -22.40 15.49
N GLY A 202 -14.62 -21.93 14.63
CA GLY A 202 -13.18 -22.13 14.76
C GLY A 202 -12.43 -21.10 13.91
N PRO A 203 -12.40 -19.82 14.35
CA PRO A 203 -11.71 -18.77 13.60
C PRO A 203 -10.23 -19.09 13.49
N THR A 204 -9.71 -18.98 12.26
CA THR A 204 -8.31 -19.28 11.91
C THR A 204 -7.66 -18.15 11.13
N ALA A 205 -8.47 -17.21 10.61
CA ALA A 205 -7.99 -16.14 9.76
C ALA A 205 -6.97 -15.24 10.47
N GLY A 206 -7.22 -14.89 11.74
CA GLY A 206 -6.35 -14.02 12.51
C GLY A 206 -4.95 -14.57 12.68
N ARG A 207 -4.83 -15.82 13.13
CA ARG A 207 -3.52 -16.47 13.28
C ARG A 207 -2.79 -16.64 11.95
N THR A 208 -3.54 -16.89 10.86
CA THR A 208 -2.94 -17.04 9.52
C THR A 208 -2.40 -15.71 9.03
N MET A 209 -3.19 -14.62 9.12
CA MET A 209 -2.75 -13.27 8.77
C MET A 209 -1.55 -12.84 9.62
N LYS A 210 -1.62 -13.03 10.94
CA LYS A 210 -0.53 -12.72 11.87
C LYS A 210 0.76 -13.43 11.49
N GLY A 211 0.70 -14.75 11.24
CA GLY A 211 1.88 -15.54 10.86
C GLY A 211 2.53 -15.07 9.56
N ILE A 212 1.76 -14.61 8.57
CA ILE A 212 2.31 -14.05 7.33
C ILE A 212 2.94 -12.67 7.61
N LEU A 213 2.26 -11.80 8.34
CA LEU A 213 2.76 -10.46 8.68
C LEU A 213 4.07 -10.49 9.49
N GLU A 214 4.22 -11.46 10.40
CA GLU A 214 5.44 -11.65 11.20
C GLU A 214 6.68 -12.00 10.36
N THR A 215 6.52 -12.45 9.13
CA THR A 215 7.62 -12.66 8.17
C THR A 215 8.10 -11.37 7.50
N MET A 216 7.32 -10.28 7.59
CA MET A 216 7.64 -9.00 6.97
C MET A 216 8.44 -8.12 7.94
N LYS A 217 9.27 -7.24 7.37
CA LYS A 217 10.19 -6.42 8.16
C LYS A 217 9.47 -5.27 8.87
N ASN A 218 9.72 -5.09 10.17
CA ASN A 218 9.25 -3.94 10.94
C ASN A 218 7.72 -3.73 10.85
N ILE A 219 6.94 -4.81 10.88
CA ILE A 219 5.50 -4.72 11.03
C ILE A 219 5.17 -4.76 12.52
N THR A 220 4.43 -3.77 12.98
CA THR A 220 3.88 -3.73 14.34
C THR A 220 2.44 -4.21 14.30
N ILE A 221 2.20 -5.43 14.79
CA ILE A 221 0.83 -5.96 14.91
C ILE A 221 0.30 -5.53 16.27
N VAL A 222 -0.83 -4.81 16.26
CA VAL A 222 -1.40 -4.26 17.50
C VAL A 222 -2.52 -5.14 18.05
N GLU A 223 -2.68 -5.09 19.37
CA GLU A 223 -3.75 -5.76 20.09
C GLU A 223 -4.83 -4.74 20.54
N PRO A 224 -6.08 -5.15 20.74
CA PRO A 224 -6.55 -6.52 20.63
C PRO A 224 -6.77 -6.98 19.18
N MET A 225 -6.48 -8.24 18.87
CA MET A 225 -7.05 -8.88 17.69
C MET A 225 -8.54 -9.13 17.95
N VAL A 226 -9.39 -8.63 17.06
CA VAL A 226 -10.84 -8.78 17.21
C VAL A 226 -11.33 -10.06 16.55
N THR A 227 -12.07 -10.89 17.30
CA THR A 227 -12.70 -12.10 16.78
C THR A 227 -14.22 -11.92 16.74
N ILE A 228 -14.81 -12.06 15.55
CA ILE A 228 -16.26 -12.00 15.32
C ILE A 228 -16.76 -13.39 14.95
N CYS A 229 -17.85 -13.81 15.59
CA CYS A 229 -18.50 -15.09 15.29
C CYS A 229 -19.72 -14.88 14.41
N SER A 230 -19.54 -15.03 13.08
CA SER A 230 -20.56 -14.83 12.03
C SER A 230 -21.01 -13.35 11.94
N THR A 231 -22.21 -13.00 12.38
CA THR A 231 -22.70 -11.61 12.42
C THR A 231 -22.12 -10.87 13.62
N MET A 232 -21.62 -9.65 13.38
CA MET A 232 -21.20 -8.73 14.45
C MET A 232 -22.35 -8.45 15.42
N LYS A 233 -22.07 -8.49 16.72
CA LYS A 233 -23.01 -8.28 17.83
C LYS A 233 -22.58 -7.07 18.65
N GLU A 234 -23.50 -6.58 19.49
CA GLU A 234 -23.16 -5.50 20.44
C GLU A 234 -22.01 -5.87 21.38
N SER A 235 -21.91 -7.16 21.74
CA SER A 235 -20.81 -7.67 22.57
C SER A 235 -19.42 -7.56 21.92
N ASP A 236 -19.33 -7.42 20.59
CA ASP A 236 -18.09 -7.31 19.85
C ASP A 236 -17.58 -5.85 19.79
N LEU A 237 -18.50 -4.87 19.99
CA LEU A 237 -18.19 -3.45 19.88
C LEU A 237 -17.09 -2.98 20.83
N PRO A 238 -17.02 -3.39 22.11
CA PRO A 238 -15.94 -2.94 22.98
C PRO A 238 -14.54 -3.34 22.51
N ALA A 239 -14.37 -4.54 21.93
CA ALA A 239 -13.10 -4.98 21.38
C ALA A 239 -12.76 -4.21 20.09
N MET A 240 -13.76 -3.92 19.26
CA MET A 240 -13.58 -3.09 18.04
C MET A 240 -13.21 -1.65 18.42
N GLU A 241 -13.87 -1.06 19.42
CA GLU A 241 -13.52 0.28 19.91
C GLU A 241 -12.09 0.33 20.47
N ALA A 242 -11.69 -0.66 21.26
CA ALA A 242 -10.33 -0.74 21.79
C ALA A 242 -9.28 -0.84 20.67
N LEU A 243 -9.51 -1.66 19.64
CA LEU A 243 -8.62 -1.73 18.47
C LEU A 243 -8.61 -0.40 17.72
N ALA A 244 -9.77 0.24 17.54
CA ALA A 244 -9.87 1.53 16.85
C ALA A 244 -9.12 2.64 17.60
N ASP A 245 -9.15 2.64 18.95
CA ASP A 245 -8.36 3.57 19.76
C ASP A 245 -6.85 3.38 19.54
N VAL A 246 -6.39 2.15 19.53
CA VAL A 246 -4.97 1.85 19.30
C VAL A 246 -4.54 2.27 17.88
N ILE A 247 -5.32 1.93 16.86
CA ILE A 247 -5.02 2.29 15.47
C ILE A 247 -5.10 3.81 15.25
N ALA A 248 -6.05 4.50 15.84
CA ALA A 248 -6.18 5.95 15.67
C ALA A 248 -4.99 6.73 16.27
N ASN A 249 -4.37 6.19 17.32
CA ASN A 249 -3.28 6.84 18.07
C ASN A 249 -1.87 6.30 17.73
N ALA A 250 -1.75 5.35 16.80
CA ALA A 250 -0.48 4.73 16.41
C ALA A 250 0.42 5.63 15.53
#